data_dbf49279edc422c3017cb4e34201d138
#
_entry.id   dbf49279edc422c3017cb4e34201d138
#
_cell.length_a   1.000
_cell.length_b   1.000
_cell.length_c   1.000
_cell.angle_alpha   90.00
_cell.angle_beta   90.00
_cell.angle_gamma   90.00
#
_symmetry.space_group_name_H-M   'P 1'
#
loop_
_entity.id
_entity.type
_entity.pdbx_description
1 polymer ?
#
loop_
_entity_poly.entity_id
_entity_poly.type
_entity_poly.pdbx_seq_one_letter_code
_entity_poly.pdbx_strand_id
1 'polypeptide(L)'
;MWPERIKLIPPKYPVSRLEDMPEPNEESSGIDMQELKLRQRFMESGFNDNLKSHVGATGRYQIMPITGKEYTQITGKTGDLNDPVYNEQVRDFYMETRLPQFKVVSEGAPTDSVKIAKILAAYNWGPGNLSKHITRLKRRGVDVEKSLDWVDTMPAEPKNYVNFILRGQDIDKYRNNEEYQKALKKYGLK
;
A
#
# COMPACT_ATOMS: atom_id res chain seq x y z
N MET A 1 15.63 10.61 -1.09
CA MET A 1 15.78 10.79 -2.57
C MET A 1 15.08 9.62 -3.23
N TRP A 2 13.89 9.82 -3.79
CA TRP A 2 13.12 8.77 -4.47
C TRP A 2 13.85 8.37 -5.75
N PRO A 3 14.12 7.08 -5.98
CA PRO A 3 14.76 6.64 -7.21
C PRO A 3 13.78 6.75 -8.39
N GLU A 4 14.36 6.93 -9.57
CA GLU A 4 13.73 7.16 -10.84
C GLU A 4 12.51 6.30 -11.13
N ARG A 5 11.48 6.99 -11.59
CA ARG A 5 10.25 6.62 -12.30
C ARG A 5 10.09 5.16 -12.69
N ILE A 6 9.14 4.54 -12.07
CA ILE A 6 8.52 3.31 -12.57
C ILE A 6 7.85 3.64 -13.91
N LYS A 7 8.35 3.06 -14.99
CA LYS A 7 7.60 2.97 -16.25
C LYS A 7 6.44 1.99 -15.96
N LEU A 8 5.23 2.52 -15.90
CA LEU A 8 4.03 1.68 -15.83
C LEU A 8 3.97 0.86 -17.12
N ILE A 9 4.09 -0.45 -16.98
CA ILE A 9 3.79 -1.39 -18.05
C ILE A 9 2.26 -1.54 -18.02
N PRO A 10 1.56 -1.24 -19.13
CA PRO A 10 0.11 -1.42 -19.16
C PRO A 10 -0.26 -2.87 -18.87
N PRO A 11 -1.39 -3.13 -18.20
CA PRO A 11 -1.82 -4.48 -17.89
C PRO A 11 -2.05 -5.28 -19.17
N LYS A 12 -1.54 -6.51 -19.19
CA LYS A 12 -1.64 -7.44 -20.32
C LYS A 12 -3.03 -8.08 -20.45
N TYR A 13 -3.93 -7.77 -19.51
CA TYR A 13 -5.28 -8.38 -19.42
C TYR A 13 -6.35 -7.28 -19.34
N PRO A 14 -7.46 -7.45 -20.09
CA PRO A 14 -8.61 -6.57 -19.93
C PRO A 14 -9.14 -6.70 -18.50
N VAL A 15 -9.39 -5.56 -17.86
CA VAL A 15 -10.08 -5.52 -16.56
C VAL A 15 -11.52 -5.94 -16.83
N SER A 16 -11.92 -7.14 -16.40
CA SER A 16 -13.30 -7.52 -16.28
C SER A 16 -14.00 -6.53 -15.35
N ARG A 17 -15.29 -6.29 -15.59
CA ARG A 17 -16.07 -5.25 -14.91
C ARG A 17 -15.94 -5.36 -13.38
N LEU A 18 -16.00 -4.22 -12.70
CA LEU A 18 -16.04 -4.12 -11.22
C LEU A 18 -17.12 -5.00 -10.57
N GLU A 19 -18.16 -5.38 -11.34
CA GLU A 19 -19.27 -6.23 -10.92
C GLU A 19 -18.90 -7.71 -10.73
N ASP A 20 -17.74 -8.15 -11.25
CA ASP A 20 -17.27 -9.54 -11.17
C ASP A 20 -16.29 -9.78 -10.01
N MET A 21 -16.08 -8.80 -9.13
CA MET A 21 -15.18 -8.96 -7.99
C MET A 21 -15.90 -9.67 -6.84
N PRO A 22 -15.33 -10.75 -6.27
CA PRO A 22 -15.86 -11.35 -5.06
C PRO A 22 -15.85 -10.33 -3.94
N GLU A 23 -16.95 -10.24 -3.18
CA GLU A 23 -17.01 -9.49 -1.93
C GLU A 23 -15.83 -9.88 -1.03
N PRO A 24 -15.17 -8.92 -0.35
CA PRO A 24 -14.07 -9.25 0.55
C PRO A 24 -14.58 -10.19 1.65
N ASN A 25 -13.99 -11.36 1.72
CA ASN A 25 -14.29 -12.36 2.74
C ASN A 25 -13.76 -11.86 4.09
N GLU A 26 -14.63 -11.40 4.98
CA GLU A 26 -14.30 -10.79 6.28
C GLU A 26 -13.72 -11.78 7.33
N GLU A 27 -13.56 -13.05 7.00
CA GLU A 27 -13.30 -14.12 7.96
C GLU A 27 -11.91 -14.73 7.94
N SER A 28 -10.78 -14.06 7.90
CA SER A 28 -9.59 -14.91 8.05
C SER A 28 -8.28 -14.38 8.60
N SER A 29 -8.05 -13.08 8.78
CA SER A 29 -6.66 -12.69 9.08
C SER A 29 -6.40 -12.14 10.49
N GLY A 30 -7.40 -11.81 11.28
CA GLY A 30 -7.18 -11.07 12.53
C GLY A 30 -6.52 -9.69 12.36
N ILE A 31 -6.34 -9.26 11.11
CA ILE A 31 -5.72 -7.98 10.77
C ILE A 31 -6.83 -6.95 10.58
N ASP A 32 -6.84 -5.92 11.43
CA ASP A 32 -7.77 -4.81 11.31
C ASP A 32 -7.37 -3.91 10.12
N MET A 33 -8.14 -4.01 9.05
CA MET A 33 -7.89 -3.23 7.83
C MET A 33 -8.09 -1.72 8.03
N GLN A 34 -8.95 -1.31 8.95
CA GLN A 34 -9.14 0.10 9.30
C GLN A 34 -7.90 0.64 10.02
N GLU A 35 -7.35 -0.14 10.91
CA GLU A 35 -6.09 0.22 11.60
C GLU A 35 -4.92 0.28 10.63
N LEU A 36 -4.80 -0.67 9.70
CA LEU A 36 -3.77 -0.63 8.65
C LEU A 36 -3.87 0.64 7.80
N LYS A 37 -5.08 1.00 7.40
CA LYS A 37 -5.37 2.20 6.60
C LYS A 37 -4.99 3.47 7.36
N LEU A 38 -5.30 3.52 8.66
CA LEU A 38 -4.95 4.62 9.55
C LEU A 38 -3.43 4.78 9.67
N ARG A 39 -2.72 3.68 9.95
CA ARG A 39 -1.26 3.66 10.04
C ARG A 39 -0.61 4.07 8.72
N GLN A 40 -1.15 3.63 7.59
CA GLN A 40 -0.67 4.04 6.28
C GLN A 40 -0.82 5.55 6.08
N ARG A 41 -2.00 6.12 6.36
CA ARG A 41 -2.24 7.57 6.26
C ARG A 41 -1.27 8.36 7.14
N PHE A 42 -1.00 7.87 8.35
CA PHE A 42 -0.02 8.48 9.22
C PHE A 42 1.39 8.48 8.60
N MET A 43 1.85 7.36 8.06
CA MET A 43 3.16 7.24 7.43
C MET A 43 3.30 8.11 6.17
N GLU A 44 2.23 8.26 5.39
CA GLU A 44 2.26 9.03 4.14
C GLU A 44 2.23 10.54 4.38
N SER A 45 1.39 11.02 5.29
CA SER A 45 1.13 12.46 5.42
C SER A 45 1.13 13.00 6.85
N GLY A 46 1.31 12.15 7.89
CA GLY A 46 1.09 12.60 9.27
C GLY A 46 -0.31 13.15 9.51
N PHE A 47 -1.32 12.66 8.79
CA PHE A 47 -2.70 13.15 8.75
C PHE A 47 -2.90 14.52 8.09
N ASN A 48 -1.88 15.07 7.42
CA ASN A 48 -2.03 16.29 6.64
C ASN A 48 -2.63 15.99 5.26
N ASP A 49 -3.92 16.26 5.08
CA ASP A 49 -4.63 16.00 3.82
C ASP A 49 -4.17 16.89 2.65
N ASN A 50 -3.48 17.98 2.94
CA ASN A 50 -2.99 18.93 1.94
C ASN A 50 -1.48 18.78 1.66
N LEU A 51 -0.84 17.73 2.17
CA LEU A 51 0.59 17.52 1.98
C LEU A 51 0.91 17.29 0.49
N LYS A 52 1.93 17.98 0.01
CA LYS A 52 2.47 17.78 -1.34
C LYS A 52 3.98 17.61 -1.26
N SER A 53 4.48 16.51 -1.78
CA SER A 53 5.91 16.25 -1.82
C SER A 53 6.60 17.01 -2.97
N HIS A 54 7.91 17.16 -2.90
CA HIS A 54 8.73 17.80 -3.95
C HIS A 54 8.67 17.04 -5.29
N VAL A 55 8.32 15.76 -5.29
CA VAL A 55 8.14 14.92 -6.50
C VAL A 55 6.68 14.87 -6.97
N GLY A 56 5.78 15.61 -6.33
CA GLY A 56 4.38 15.75 -6.73
C GLY A 56 3.43 14.72 -6.15
N ALA A 57 3.86 13.88 -5.21
CA ALA A 57 2.94 13.05 -4.45
C ALA A 57 1.99 13.94 -3.62
N THR A 58 0.70 13.67 -3.64
CA THR A 58 -0.33 14.61 -3.17
C THR A 58 -1.30 13.93 -2.20
N GLY A 59 -1.68 14.69 -1.16
CA GLY A 59 -2.77 14.39 -0.25
C GLY A 59 -2.43 13.35 0.81
N ARG A 60 -3.48 12.87 1.49
CA ARG A 60 -3.41 12.01 2.68
C ARG A 60 -2.65 10.69 2.49
N TYR A 61 -2.65 10.15 1.28
CA TYR A 61 -1.96 8.91 0.92
C TYR A 61 -0.82 9.12 -0.07
N GLN A 62 -0.36 10.36 -0.26
CA GLN A 62 0.75 10.72 -1.13
C GLN A 62 0.65 10.06 -2.52
N ILE A 63 -0.51 10.20 -3.16
CA ILE A 63 -0.77 9.62 -4.47
C ILE A 63 0.04 10.37 -5.54
N MET A 64 0.79 9.61 -6.33
CA MET A 64 1.48 10.16 -7.49
C MET A 64 0.50 10.53 -8.62
N PRO A 65 0.73 11.64 -9.36
CA PRO A 65 -0.14 12.05 -10.47
C PRO A 65 -0.38 10.95 -11.50
N ILE A 66 0.63 10.11 -11.75
CA ILE A 66 0.53 8.99 -12.69
C ILE A 66 -0.46 7.93 -12.21
N THR A 67 -0.50 7.66 -10.89
CA THR A 67 -1.46 6.72 -10.28
C THR A 67 -2.88 7.25 -10.37
N GLY A 68 -3.08 8.57 -10.16
CA GLY A 68 -4.38 9.21 -10.36
C GLY A 68 -4.86 9.13 -11.81
N LYS A 69 -3.96 9.32 -12.78
CA LYS A 69 -4.28 9.14 -14.21
C LYS A 69 -4.66 7.71 -14.54
N GLU A 70 -3.93 6.72 -14.04
CA GLU A 70 -4.24 5.30 -14.23
C GLU A 70 -5.62 4.96 -13.66
N TYR A 71 -5.93 5.45 -12.46
CA TYR A 71 -7.26 5.29 -11.86
C TYR A 71 -8.36 5.85 -12.78
N THR A 72 -8.20 7.07 -13.26
CA THR A 72 -9.16 7.69 -14.20
C THR A 72 -9.31 6.88 -15.48
N GLN A 73 -8.21 6.40 -16.08
CA GLN A 73 -8.24 5.61 -17.31
C GLN A 73 -8.99 4.29 -17.14
N ILE A 74 -8.84 3.65 -15.99
CA ILE A 74 -9.45 2.32 -15.73
C ILE A 74 -10.90 2.45 -15.28
N THR A 75 -11.20 3.41 -14.42
CA THR A 75 -12.51 3.51 -13.76
C THR A 75 -13.46 4.52 -14.42
N GLY A 76 -12.94 5.42 -15.26
CA GLY A 76 -13.67 6.58 -15.78
C GLY A 76 -13.94 7.68 -14.76
N LYS A 77 -13.58 7.49 -13.48
CA LYS A 77 -13.79 8.47 -12.41
C LYS A 77 -12.69 9.52 -12.41
N THR A 78 -13.06 10.79 -12.32
CA THR A 78 -12.14 11.93 -12.29
C THR A 78 -12.30 12.70 -10.99
N GLY A 79 -11.23 13.34 -10.52
CA GLY A 79 -11.25 14.19 -9.33
C GLY A 79 -9.90 14.85 -9.09
N ASP A 80 -9.84 15.64 -8.01
CA ASP A 80 -8.62 16.30 -7.56
C ASP A 80 -7.94 15.45 -6.48
N LEU A 81 -6.65 15.14 -6.64
CA LEU A 81 -5.87 14.42 -5.63
C LEU A 81 -5.72 15.21 -4.30
N ASN A 82 -6.01 16.51 -4.29
CA ASN A 82 -6.11 17.30 -3.06
C ASN A 82 -7.44 17.06 -2.32
N ASP A 83 -8.47 16.54 -3.01
CA ASP A 83 -9.70 16.10 -2.34
C ASP A 83 -9.43 14.85 -1.52
N PRO A 84 -9.64 14.89 -0.19
CA PRO A 84 -9.35 13.74 0.67
C PRO A 84 -10.14 12.48 0.32
N VAL A 85 -11.38 12.62 -0.16
CA VAL A 85 -12.24 11.49 -0.53
C VAL A 85 -11.75 10.86 -1.82
N TYR A 86 -11.47 11.67 -2.84
CA TYR A 86 -10.94 11.17 -4.10
C TYR A 86 -9.54 10.54 -3.93
N ASN A 87 -8.68 11.16 -3.12
CA ASN A 87 -7.35 10.62 -2.81
C ASN A 87 -7.43 9.23 -2.19
N GLU A 88 -8.37 9.03 -1.25
CA GLU A 88 -8.63 7.74 -0.62
C GLU A 88 -9.19 6.72 -1.60
N GLN A 89 -10.12 7.09 -2.47
CA GLN A 89 -10.64 6.20 -3.53
C GLN A 89 -9.54 5.71 -4.47
N VAL A 90 -8.63 6.59 -4.86
CA VAL A 90 -7.46 6.21 -5.69
C VAL A 90 -6.54 5.25 -4.94
N ARG A 91 -6.28 5.51 -3.65
CA ARG A 91 -5.49 4.61 -2.79
C ARG A 91 -6.14 3.23 -2.68
N ASP A 92 -7.42 3.17 -2.39
CA ASP A 92 -8.15 1.91 -2.20
C ASP A 92 -8.12 1.09 -3.50
N PHE A 93 -8.43 1.69 -4.63
CA PHE A 93 -8.28 1.04 -5.93
C PHE A 93 -6.86 0.52 -6.16
N TYR A 94 -5.84 1.31 -5.85
CA TYR A 94 -4.45 0.93 -6.09
C TYR A 94 -4.04 -0.26 -5.19
N MET A 95 -4.39 -0.21 -3.92
CA MET A 95 -4.07 -1.25 -2.94
C MET A 95 -4.87 -2.56 -3.16
N GLU A 96 -6.16 -2.44 -3.45
CA GLU A 96 -7.09 -3.57 -3.46
C GLU A 96 -7.26 -4.19 -4.85
N THR A 97 -7.07 -3.39 -5.89
CA THR A 97 -7.29 -3.84 -7.27
C THR A 97 -6.00 -3.90 -8.07
N ARG A 98 -5.23 -2.82 -8.06
CA ARG A 98 -4.11 -2.70 -9.00
C ARG A 98 -2.85 -3.44 -8.56
N LEU A 99 -2.40 -3.24 -7.32
CA LEU A 99 -1.20 -3.91 -6.80
C LEU A 99 -1.34 -5.43 -6.70
N PRO A 100 -2.50 -6.00 -6.33
CA PRO A 100 -2.69 -7.45 -6.35
C PRO A 100 -2.54 -8.11 -7.72
N GLN A 101 -2.70 -7.37 -8.82
CA GLN A 101 -2.51 -7.89 -10.18
C GLN A 101 -1.04 -8.08 -10.57
N PHE A 102 -0.11 -7.46 -9.86
CA PHE A 102 1.31 -7.69 -10.14
C PHE A 102 1.75 -9.09 -9.71
N LYS A 103 2.43 -9.79 -10.62
CA LYS A 103 2.90 -11.16 -10.41
C LYS A 103 3.66 -11.35 -9.07
N VAL A 104 4.48 -10.39 -8.68
CA VAL A 104 5.22 -10.42 -7.42
C VAL A 104 4.32 -10.48 -6.18
N VAL A 105 3.08 -9.99 -6.29
CA VAL A 105 2.07 -10.03 -5.23
C VAL A 105 1.22 -11.28 -5.31
N SER A 106 0.73 -11.64 -6.51
CA SER A 106 -0.23 -12.71 -6.74
C SER A 106 0.39 -14.10 -6.94
N GLU A 107 1.67 -14.20 -7.31
CA GLU A 107 2.32 -15.48 -7.59
C GLU A 107 2.61 -16.26 -6.31
N GLY A 108 2.44 -17.57 -6.38
CA GLY A 108 2.53 -18.46 -5.24
C GLY A 108 1.19 -18.58 -4.52
N ALA A 109 1.23 -19.05 -3.30
CA ALA A 109 0.07 -19.07 -2.40
C ALA A 109 0.47 -18.35 -1.09
N PRO A 110 0.69 -17.01 -1.14
CA PRO A 110 1.10 -16.27 0.04
C PRO A 110 -0.01 -16.29 1.09
N THR A 111 0.38 -16.33 2.37
CA THR A 111 -0.55 -16.05 3.46
C THR A 111 -1.07 -14.62 3.35
N ASP A 112 -2.22 -14.31 3.95
CA ASP A 112 -2.79 -12.96 3.91
C ASP A 112 -1.81 -11.91 4.41
N SER A 113 -1.12 -12.16 5.51
CA SER A 113 -0.09 -11.26 6.03
C SER A 113 1.05 -11.01 5.05
N VAL A 114 1.52 -12.06 4.36
CA VAL A 114 2.56 -11.93 3.33
C VAL A 114 2.04 -11.16 2.11
N LYS A 115 0.80 -11.42 1.70
CA LYS A 115 0.17 -10.70 0.58
C LYS A 115 0.05 -9.21 0.90
N ILE A 116 -0.43 -8.86 2.10
CA ILE A 116 -0.52 -7.47 2.56
C ILE A 116 0.87 -6.83 2.62
N ALA A 117 1.88 -7.52 3.16
CA ALA A 117 3.25 -7.02 3.19
C ALA A 117 3.81 -6.73 1.79
N LYS A 118 3.56 -7.62 0.82
CA LYS A 118 3.94 -7.41 -0.59
C LYS A 118 3.22 -6.20 -1.20
N ILE A 119 1.92 -6.01 -0.91
CA ILE A 119 1.15 -4.85 -1.36
C ILE A 119 1.73 -3.57 -0.78
N LEU A 120 1.96 -3.51 0.53
CA LEU A 120 2.54 -2.35 1.21
C LEU A 120 3.95 -2.02 0.68
N ALA A 121 4.79 -3.03 0.51
CA ALA A 121 6.13 -2.86 -0.06
C ALA A 121 6.07 -2.38 -1.52
N ALA A 122 5.13 -2.90 -2.31
CA ALA A 122 4.93 -2.45 -3.69
C ALA A 122 4.41 -1.01 -3.75
N TYR A 123 3.56 -0.61 -2.82
CA TYR A 123 3.06 0.76 -2.72
C TYR A 123 4.18 1.76 -2.46
N ASN A 124 4.99 1.52 -1.43
CA ASN A 124 6.06 2.43 -1.01
C ASN A 124 7.29 2.38 -1.94
N TRP A 125 7.74 1.17 -2.29
CA TRP A 125 9.00 0.96 -3.01
C TRP A 125 8.83 0.73 -4.51
N GLY A 126 7.62 0.45 -4.93
CA GLY A 126 7.25 0.11 -6.29
C GLY A 126 7.36 -1.39 -6.60
N PRO A 127 6.42 -1.91 -7.42
CA PRO A 127 6.34 -3.34 -7.73
C PRO A 127 7.58 -3.88 -8.46
N GLY A 128 8.26 -3.04 -9.24
CA GLY A 128 9.48 -3.44 -9.95
C GLY A 128 10.67 -3.70 -9.03
N ASN A 129 10.88 -2.85 -8.02
CA ASN A 129 11.94 -3.03 -7.01
C ASN A 129 11.64 -4.24 -6.14
N LEU A 130 10.38 -4.37 -5.69
CA LEU A 130 9.93 -5.54 -4.94
C LEU A 130 10.17 -6.83 -5.73
N SER A 131 9.82 -6.86 -7.02
CA SER A 131 10.01 -8.04 -7.89
C SER A 131 11.47 -8.47 -7.97
N LYS A 132 12.38 -7.53 -8.16
CA LYS A 132 13.83 -7.82 -8.18
C LYS A 132 14.30 -8.39 -6.85
N HIS A 133 13.83 -7.82 -5.74
CA HIS A 133 14.19 -8.26 -4.39
C HIS A 133 13.70 -9.68 -4.11
N ILE A 134 12.41 -9.93 -4.30
CA ILE A 134 11.78 -11.25 -4.10
C ILE A 134 12.44 -12.33 -4.99
N THR A 135 12.71 -12.03 -6.27
CA THR A 135 13.40 -12.95 -7.17
C THR A 135 14.78 -13.34 -6.64
N ARG A 136 15.56 -12.37 -6.13
CA ARG A 136 16.86 -12.62 -5.52
C ARG A 136 16.77 -13.52 -4.29
N LEU A 137 15.77 -13.30 -3.45
CA LEU A 137 15.55 -14.09 -2.23
C LEU A 137 15.13 -15.53 -2.56
N LYS A 138 14.19 -15.73 -3.51
CA LYS A 138 13.79 -17.05 -3.99
C LYS A 138 15.00 -17.88 -4.50
N ARG A 139 15.92 -17.23 -5.22
CA ARG A 139 17.17 -17.88 -5.68
C ARG A 139 18.09 -18.32 -4.53
N ARG A 140 17.95 -17.74 -3.35
CA ARG A 140 18.69 -18.09 -2.13
C ARG A 140 17.93 -19.06 -1.22
N GLY A 141 16.78 -19.56 -1.66
CA GLY A 141 15.95 -20.48 -0.88
C GLY A 141 15.18 -19.85 0.26
N VAL A 142 15.05 -18.50 0.27
CA VAL A 142 14.26 -17.81 1.31
C VAL A 142 12.77 -18.00 1.03
N ASP A 143 12.03 -18.38 2.06
CA ASP A 143 10.57 -18.46 2.00
C ASP A 143 9.98 -17.04 1.99
N VAL A 144 9.40 -16.66 0.87
CA VAL A 144 8.77 -15.37 0.64
C VAL A 144 7.25 -15.48 0.50
N GLU A 145 6.70 -16.67 0.78
CA GLU A 145 5.27 -16.94 0.65
C GLU A 145 4.59 -17.16 2.01
N LYS A 146 5.30 -17.71 2.99
CA LYS A 146 4.73 -18.06 4.30
C LYS A 146 5.36 -17.29 5.46
N SER A 147 6.59 -16.76 5.30
CA SER A 147 7.28 -15.98 6.30
C SER A 147 7.34 -14.51 5.91
N LEU A 148 7.34 -13.62 6.92
CA LEU A 148 7.59 -12.18 6.77
C LEU A 148 9.08 -11.80 6.96
N ASP A 149 9.99 -12.76 7.16
CA ASP A 149 11.41 -12.48 7.42
C ASP A 149 12.09 -11.75 6.27
N TRP A 150 11.57 -11.94 5.05
CA TRP A 150 12.06 -11.23 3.88
C TRP A 150 11.88 -9.69 3.98
N VAL A 151 10.91 -9.23 4.77
CA VAL A 151 10.67 -7.79 5.00
C VAL A 151 11.90 -7.15 5.63
N ASP A 152 12.54 -7.83 6.57
CA ASP A 152 13.70 -7.31 7.30
C ASP A 152 14.96 -7.22 6.44
N THR A 153 14.95 -7.84 5.27
CA THR A 153 16.04 -7.78 4.28
C THR A 153 15.91 -6.64 3.26
N MET A 154 14.79 -5.90 3.28
CA MET A 154 14.57 -4.72 2.43
C MET A 154 15.43 -3.52 2.87
N PRO A 155 15.63 -2.51 2.00
CA PRO A 155 16.16 -1.21 2.42
C PRO A 155 15.35 -0.60 3.57
N ALA A 156 15.99 0.28 4.35
CA ALA A 156 15.41 0.80 5.59
C ALA A 156 14.02 1.44 5.41
N GLU A 157 13.82 2.22 4.36
CA GLU A 157 12.56 2.93 4.12
C GLU A 157 11.37 1.98 3.91
N PRO A 158 11.34 1.11 2.88
CA PRO A 158 10.22 0.18 2.68
C PRO A 158 10.09 -0.85 3.82
N LYS A 159 11.20 -1.28 4.44
CA LYS A 159 11.16 -2.13 5.62
C LYS A 159 10.41 -1.49 6.78
N ASN A 160 10.79 -0.26 7.15
CA ASN A 160 10.15 0.47 8.24
C ASN A 160 8.68 0.76 7.95
N TYR A 161 8.34 1.08 6.70
CA TYR A 161 6.98 1.28 6.24
C TYR A 161 6.11 0.05 6.46
N VAL A 162 6.55 -1.12 5.98
CA VAL A 162 5.81 -2.37 6.15
C VAL A 162 5.72 -2.77 7.62
N ASN A 163 6.81 -2.70 8.36
CA ASN A 163 6.85 -3.08 9.78
C ASN A 163 5.97 -2.19 10.64
N PHE A 164 5.96 -0.86 10.40
CA PHE A 164 5.08 0.05 11.12
C PHE A 164 3.61 -0.26 10.84
N ILE A 165 3.23 -0.35 9.56
CA ILE A 165 1.83 -0.50 9.18
C ILE A 165 1.30 -1.88 9.56
N LEU A 166 2.00 -2.94 9.17
CA LEU A 166 1.50 -4.32 9.35
C LEU A 166 1.73 -4.86 10.76
N ARG A 167 2.92 -4.63 11.33
CA ARG A 167 3.31 -5.19 12.62
C ARG A 167 3.14 -4.23 13.80
N GLY A 168 2.83 -2.95 13.55
CA GLY A 168 2.78 -1.91 14.60
C GLY A 168 4.13 -1.63 15.24
N GLN A 169 5.24 -1.95 14.57
CA GLN A 169 6.57 -1.70 15.09
C GLN A 169 6.77 -0.19 15.29
N ASP A 170 7.33 0.18 16.44
CA ASP A 170 7.55 1.58 16.84
C ASP A 170 6.27 2.43 17.02
N ILE A 171 5.08 1.80 17.00
CA ILE A 171 3.81 2.53 17.14
C ILE A 171 3.75 3.31 18.47
N ASP A 172 4.39 2.81 19.51
CA ASP A 172 4.43 3.47 20.83
C ASP A 172 5.11 4.84 20.79
N LYS A 173 6.03 5.06 19.85
CA LYS A 173 6.64 6.39 19.63
C LYS A 173 5.63 7.44 19.18
N TYR A 174 4.55 6.99 18.55
CA TYR A 174 3.50 7.82 17.98
C TYR A 174 2.20 7.78 18.77
N ARG A 175 2.10 6.91 19.79
CA ARG A 175 0.91 6.84 20.66
C ARG A 175 0.57 8.18 21.32
N ASN A 176 1.57 9.01 21.63
CA ASN A 176 1.39 10.34 22.21
C ASN A 176 1.23 11.45 21.16
N ASN A 177 1.23 11.13 19.86
CA ASN A 177 0.97 12.11 18.83
C ASN A 177 -0.53 12.48 18.83
N GLU A 178 -0.86 13.76 19.01
CA GLU A 178 -2.24 14.23 19.15
C GLU A 178 -3.10 13.88 17.93
N GLU A 179 -2.57 14.02 16.71
CA GLU A 179 -3.32 13.73 15.49
C GLU A 179 -3.58 12.22 15.34
N TYR A 180 -2.61 11.41 15.73
CA TYR A 180 -2.77 9.95 15.74
C TYR A 180 -3.86 9.55 16.75
N GLN A 181 -3.85 10.11 17.97
CA GLN A 181 -4.87 9.85 18.99
C GLN A 181 -6.27 10.33 18.58
N LYS A 182 -6.39 11.51 17.97
CA LYS A 182 -7.65 12.00 17.41
C LYS A 182 -8.20 11.05 16.34
N ALA A 183 -7.31 10.52 15.50
CA ALA A 183 -7.68 9.60 14.45
C ALA A 183 -8.14 8.24 15.02
N LEU A 184 -7.40 7.63 15.97
CA LEU A 184 -7.81 6.40 16.67
C LEU A 184 -9.21 6.56 17.26
N LYS A 185 -9.43 7.64 18.02
CA LYS A 185 -10.74 7.94 18.64
C LYS A 185 -11.86 8.08 17.62
N LYS A 186 -11.60 8.77 16.50
CA LYS A 186 -12.56 8.96 15.42
C LYS A 186 -13.04 7.65 14.80
N TYR A 187 -12.14 6.67 14.69
CA TYR A 187 -12.44 5.36 14.09
C TYR A 187 -12.75 4.28 15.12
N GLY A 188 -12.86 4.61 16.43
CA GLY A 188 -13.16 3.66 17.49
C GLY A 188 -12.07 2.62 17.75
N LEU A 189 -10.84 2.90 17.32
CA LEU A 189 -9.67 2.06 17.52
C LEU A 189 -8.99 2.38 18.88
N LYS A 190 -8.27 1.40 19.45
CA LYS A 190 -7.61 1.52 20.78
C LYS A 190 -6.10 1.57 20.65
#